data_4f913148cbf514d64e6926c4a936445a
#
_entry.id   4f913148cbf514d64e6926c4a936445a
#
_cell.length_a   1.000
_cell.length_b   1.000
_cell.length_c   1.000
_cell.angle_alpha   90.00
_cell.angle_beta   90.00
_cell.angle_gamma   90.00
#
_symmetry.space_group_name_H-M   'P 1'
#
loop_
_entity.id
_entity.type
_entity.pdbx_description
1 polymer ?
#
loop_
_entity_poly.entity_id
_entity_poly.type
_entity_poly.pdbx_seq_one_letter_code
_entity_poly.pdbx_strand_id
1 'polypeptide(L)'
;MDAEPFVVVGGDAAGLSAASKFRRTAPDREVRVFEKGRWISYAYCGMPYFIAGRIDQLGDLLSLSPAAADERGIDLRRGHEVTAVDPNEGVVHVESDEGGESNEGGESIEQPYSALLVATGGRAATGPFDVRELDGAFTLHDMDAAAAIDAYIADPESYDPGRVADTPVDRERVKYNAAQPAPETAAIIGGGYVGVEMAEALRERGLDVHLFQRSGHVLQPFGKAVADRVETELAERGVTVHTGTPVDALRGEERIEAVAFDGGEIEVDLAIVGVGIRPNTELLDGTGIELGDSGAIRTDEFGRTNLDSVYAAGDCATARHTVTGEETWMPLGLTANRSGRAIGATVGGEETPVGDIAGTAVVKAFEMECGRVGLLDEESAREAGFDPVRETVTAGSRSGYYPGNAETDVTLVADRE
;
A
#
# COMPACT_ATOMS: atom_id res chain seq x y z
N MET A 1 25.79 12.08 29.30
CA MET A 1 24.39 12.12 28.80
C MET A 1 24.39 11.24 27.60
N ASP A 2 23.61 10.18 27.61
CA ASP A 2 23.45 9.33 26.45
C ASP A 2 22.87 10.16 25.32
N ALA A 3 23.34 9.95 24.10
CA ALA A 3 22.85 10.72 22.95
C ALA A 3 21.38 10.35 22.71
N GLU A 4 20.58 11.35 22.33
CA GLU A 4 19.18 11.12 21.99
C GLU A 4 19.02 10.06 20.89
N PRO A 5 17.95 9.23 20.92
CA PRO A 5 17.77 8.14 19.98
C PRO A 5 17.50 8.62 18.55
N PHE A 6 17.73 7.75 17.57
CA PHE A 6 17.10 7.85 16.26
C PHE A 6 15.62 7.45 16.40
N VAL A 7 14.71 8.38 16.18
CA VAL A 7 13.26 8.15 16.26
C VAL A 7 12.71 7.85 14.87
N VAL A 8 11.89 6.80 14.77
CA VAL A 8 11.21 6.39 13.55
C VAL A 8 9.71 6.35 13.80
N VAL A 9 8.93 7.03 12.98
CA VAL A 9 7.46 7.08 13.04
C VAL A 9 6.88 6.20 11.92
N GLY A 10 6.32 5.06 12.31
CA GLY A 10 5.81 4.02 11.41
C GLY A 10 6.67 2.76 11.43
N GLY A 11 6.05 1.64 11.75
CA GLY A 11 6.68 0.32 11.99
C GLY A 11 6.58 -0.65 10.82
N ASP A 12 6.46 -0.17 9.57
CA ASP A 12 6.37 -1.06 8.41
C ASP A 12 7.60 -0.92 7.48
N ALA A 13 7.45 -1.15 6.19
CA ALA A 13 8.48 -1.35 5.18
C ALA A 13 9.65 -0.36 5.28
N ALA A 14 9.39 0.94 5.26
CA ALA A 14 10.43 1.97 5.34
C ALA A 14 11.03 2.06 6.75
N GLY A 15 10.18 2.17 7.77
CA GLY A 15 10.63 2.40 9.15
C GLY A 15 11.47 1.26 9.72
N LEU A 16 11.00 0.02 9.66
CA LEU A 16 11.77 -1.12 10.17
C LEU A 16 12.97 -1.49 9.29
N SER A 17 12.93 -1.18 7.98
CA SER A 17 14.13 -1.26 7.14
C SER A 17 15.21 -0.28 7.58
N ALA A 18 14.81 0.97 7.93
CA ALA A 18 15.72 2.00 8.44
C ALA A 18 16.28 1.61 9.81
N ALA A 19 15.42 1.27 10.77
CA ALA A 19 15.83 0.86 12.11
C ALA A 19 16.77 -0.35 12.07
N SER A 20 16.45 -1.37 11.28
CA SER A 20 17.30 -2.56 11.12
C SER A 20 18.67 -2.24 10.47
N LYS A 21 18.72 -1.34 9.49
CA LYS A 21 19.99 -0.93 8.88
C LYS A 21 20.79 -0.06 9.84
N PHE A 22 20.15 0.89 10.52
CA PHE A 22 20.76 1.75 11.52
C PHE A 22 21.46 0.95 12.61
N ARG A 23 20.78 -0.04 13.21
CA ARG A 23 21.36 -0.93 14.23
C ARG A 23 22.61 -1.67 13.76
N ARG A 24 22.68 -2.03 12.47
CA ARG A 24 23.88 -2.66 11.89
C ARG A 24 25.02 -1.67 11.66
N THR A 25 24.69 -0.41 11.35
CA THR A 25 25.67 0.63 11.04
C THR A 25 26.19 1.33 12.31
N ALA A 26 25.32 1.57 13.29
CA ALA A 26 25.63 2.24 14.56
C ALA A 26 25.14 1.42 15.76
N PRO A 27 25.75 0.27 16.08
CA PRO A 27 25.25 -0.66 17.09
C PRO A 27 25.21 -0.09 18.52
N ASP A 28 25.98 0.94 18.80
CA ASP A 28 26.06 1.58 20.12
C ASP A 28 25.05 2.72 20.31
N ARG A 29 24.28 3.06 19.26
CA ARG A 29 23.27 4.12 19.32
C ARG A 29 21.87 3.52 19.41
N GLU A 30 20.97 4.18 20.13
CA GLU A 30 19.58 3.76 20.27
C GLU A 30 18.73 4.11 19.07
N VAL A 31 17.78 3.23 18.73
CA VAL A 31 16.69 3.50 17.79
C VAL A 31 15.35 3.14 18.43
N ARG A 32 14.40 4.03 18.32
CA ARG A 32 13.04 3.85 18.80
C ARG A 32 12.05 4.00 17.68
N VAL A 33 11.17 3.01 17.53
CA VAL A 33 10.14 2.97 16.50
C VAL A 33 8.78 3.07 17.17
N PHE A 34 8.01 4.09 16.78
CA PHE A 34 6.61 4.25 17.20
C PHE A 34 5.71 3.78 16.06
N GLU A 35 4.81 2.87 16.37
CA GLU A 35 3.79 2.34 15.47
C GLU A 35 2.42 2.48 16.16
N LYS A 36 1.51 3.22 15.51
CA LYS A 36 0.17 3.43 16.06
C LYS A 36 -0.68 2.18 16.09
N GLY A 37 -0.45 1.30 15.12
CA GLY A 37 -1.18 0.06 14.97
C GLY A 37 -0.59 -1.12 15.75
N ARG A 38 -1.21 -2.26 15.51
CA ARG A 38 -0.77 -3.55 16.08
C ARG A 38 0.14 -4.31 15.15
N TRP A 39 0.10 -3.98 13.85
CA TRP A 39 0.82 -4.66 12.78
C TRP A 39 2.13 -3.97 12.46
N ILE A 40 3.11 -4.76 12.09
CA ILE A 40 4.42 -4.28 11.64
C ILE A 40 4.94 -5.16 10.51
N SER A 41 5.68 -4.57 9.60
CA SER A 41 6.50 -5.29 8.60
C SER A 41 5.78 -6.46 7.92
N TYR A 42 4.69 -6.20 7.24
CA TYR A 42 3.93 -7.21 6.53
C TYR A 42 3.91 -7.00 5.01
N ALA A 43 3.58 -8.06 4.28
CA ALA A 43 3.54 -8.07 2.82
C ALA A 43 2.15 -7.65 2.32
N TYR A 44 1.97 -6.36 2.03
CA TYR A 44 0.73 -5.81 1.45
C TYR A 44 0.24 -6.59 0.22
N CYS A 45 1.16 -6.91 -0.70
CA CYS A 45 0.84 -7.66 -1.92
C CYS A 45 0.37 -9.10 -1.67
N GLY A 46 0.51 -9.61 -0.45
CA GLY A 46 0.04 -10.94 -0.04
C GLY A 46 -1.44 -10.95 0.39
N MET A 47 -2.02 -9.80 0.73
CA MET A 47 -3.39 -9.73 1.24
C MET A 47 -4.45 -10.25 0.24
N PRO A 48 -4.43 -9.91 -1.05
CA PRO A 48 -5.34 -10.52 -2.02
C PRO A 48 -5.21 -12.05 -2.10
N TYR A 49 -3.99 -12.60 -1.99
CA TYR A 49 -3.77 -14.05 -1.98
C TYR A 49 -4.25 -14.74 -0.71
N PHE A 50 -4.19 -14.06 0.44
CA PHE A 50 -4.83 -14.52 1.67
C PHE A 50 -6.35 -14.56 1.50
N ILE A 51 -6.96 -13.50 0.99
CA ILE A 51 -8.41 -13.42 0.72
C ILE A 51 -8.83 -14.48 -0.30
N ALA A 52 -8.03 -14.74 -1.34
CA ALA A 52 -8.26 -15.82 -2.31
C ALA A 52 -8.18 -17.23 -1.70
N GLY A 53 -7.65 -17.38 -0.48
CA GLY A 53 -7.42 -18.66 0.16
C GLY A 53 -6.17 -19.39 -0.32
N ARG A 54 -5.25 -18.69 -1.02
CA ARG A 54 -3.95 -19.24 -1.48
C ARG A 54 -2.88 -19.18 -0.40
N ILE A 55 -3.04 -18.29 0.58
CA ILE A 55 -2.24 -18.20 1.80
C ILE A 55 -3.15 -18.65 2.94
N ASP A 56 -2.70 -19.65 3.68
CA ASP A 56 -3.54 -20.30 4.69
C ASP A 56 -3.69 -19.45 5.95
N GLN A 57 -2.59 -18.81 6.38
CA GLN A 57 -2.54 -18.06 7.63
C GLN A 57 -2.21 -16.59 7.39
N LEU A 58 -2.98 -15.69 7.98
CA LEU A 58 -2.70 -14.25 7.91
C LEU A 58 -1.29 -13.91 8.44
N GLY A 59 -0.84 -14.63 9.46
CA GLY A 59 0.49 -14.49 10.04
C GLY A 59 1.65 -14.76 9.09
N ASP A 60 1.43 -15.54 8.01
CA ASP A 60 2.45 -15.83 7.00
C ASP A 60 2.82 -14.58 6.17
N LEU A 61 2.02 -13.52 6.24
CA LEU A 61 2.33 -12.24 5.63
C LEU A 61 3.33 -11.39 6.44
N LEU A 62 3.63 -11.76 7.68
CA LEU A 62 4.58 -11.02 8.51
C LEU A 62 6.02 -11.26 8.06
N SER A 63 6.74 -10.19 7.71
CA SER A 63 8.15 -10.27 7.32
C SER A 63 9.12 -10.15 8.51
N LEU A 64 8.68 -9.50 9.59
CA LEU A 64 9.44 -9.36 10.82
C LEU A 64 8.48 -9.42 12.01
N SER A 65 8.77 -10.29 12.98
CA SER A 65 8.02 -10.34 14.23
C SER A 65 8.52 -9.29 15.24
N PRO A 66 7.69 -8.88 16.21
CA PRO A 66 8.13 -8.01 17.31
C PRO A 66 9.32 -8.58 18.09
N ALA A 67 9.36 -9.88 18.33
CA ALA A 67 10.48 -10.55 18.98
C ALA A 67 11.78 -10.42 18.17
N ALA A 68 11.70 -10.58 16.85
CA ALA A 68 12.86 -10.42 15.97
C ALA A 68 13.32 -8.95 15.85
N ALA A 69 12.45 -7.98 16.09
CA ALA A 69 12.83 -6.56 16.21
C ALA A 69 13.60 -6.31 17.51
N ASP A 70 13.12 -6.86 18.63
CA ASP A 70 13.78 -6.79 19.93
C ASP A 70 15.18 -7.46 19.90
N GLU A 71 15.30 -8.66 19.33
CA GLU A 71 16.59 -9.34 19.13
C GLU A 71 17.60 -8.50 18.33
N ARG A 72 17.13 -7.60 17.46
CA ARG A 72 17.96 -6.64 16.71
C ARG A 72 18.30 -5.39 17.53
N GLY A 73 17.78 -5.27 18.74
CA GLY A 73 17.96 -4.10 19.60
C GLY A 73 17.18 -2.88 19.13
N ILE A 74 16.01 -3.09 18.54
CA ILE A 74 15.08 -2.03 18.12
C ILE A 74 14.04 -1.85 19.22
N ASP A 75 13.98 -0.68 19.88
CA ASP A 75 12.91 -0.33 20.84
C ASP A 75 11.63 -0.04 20.05
N LEU A 76 10.80 -1.08 19.88
CA LEU A 76 9.56 -1.02 19.09
C LEU A 76 8.36 -0.80 20.01
N ARG A 77 7.66 0.33 19.85
CA ARG A 77 6.47 0.74 20.58
C ARG A 77 5.25 0.67 19.69
N ARG A 78 4.44 -0.39 19.81
CA ARG A 78 3.15 -0.54 19.12
C ARG A 78 2.03 0.04 19.98
N GLY A 79 0.92 0.48 19.36
CA GLY A 79 -0.15 1.21 20.05
C GLY A 79 0.28 2.58 20.53
N HIS A 80 1.30 3.17 19.89
CA HIS A 80 1.84 4.48 20.22
C HIS A 80 1.76 5.36 18.97
N GLU A 81 0.83 6.29 18.95
CA GLU A 81 0.65 7.23 17.85
C GLU A 81 1.47 8.50 18.08
N VAL A 82 2.31 8.83 17.12
CA VAL A 82 2.93 10.17 17.08
C VAL A 82 1.91 11.13 16.47
N THR A 83 1.43 12.06 17.27
CA THR A 83 0.36 13.00 16.89
C THR A 83 0.89 14.33 16.40
N ALA A 84 2.11 14.71 16.79
CA ALA A 84 2.75 15.96 16.35
C ALA A 84 4.27 15.87 16.42
N VAL A 85 4.91 16.74 15.63
CA VAL A 85 6.36 16.95 15.64
C VAL A 85 6.65 18.41 15.97
N ASP A 86 7.56 18.66 16.91
CA ASP A 86 8.17 19.99 17.10
C ASP A 86 9.64 19.94 16.65
N PRO A 87 9.93 20.38 15.41
CA PRO A 87 11.29 20.37 14.91
C PRO A 87 12.19 21.43 15.55
N ASN A 88 11.64 22.47 16.20
CA ASN A 88 12.44 23.49 16.87
C ASN A 88 12.98 22.99 18.21
N GLU A 89 12.16 22.25 18.96
CA GLU A 89 12.54 21.64 20.22
C GLU A 89 13.20 20.24 20.01
N GLY A 90 13.09 19.67 18.80
CA GLY A 90 13.64 18.35 18.48
C GLY A 90 12.90 17.22 19.18
N VAL A 91 11.57 17.30 19.31
CA VAL A 91 10.74 16.31 19.98
C VAL A 91 9.56 15.86 19.13
N VAL A 92 9.07 14.66 19.38
CA VAL A 92 7.77 14.18 18.90
C VAL A 92 6.83 13.99 20.08
N HIS A 93 5.54 14.30 19.88
CA HIS A 93 4.48 14.04 20.84
C HIS A 93 3.83 12.70 20.52
N VAL A 94 3.75 11.84 21.55
CA VAL A 94 3.29 10.46 21.40
C VAL A 94 2.14 10.21 22.34
N GLU A 95 1.06 9.65 21.85
CA GLU A 95 -0.08 9.16 22.62
C GLU A 95 -0.10 7.64 22.59
N SER A 96 -0.32 6.98 23.74
CA SER A 96 -0.41 5.53 23.81
C SER A 96 -1.83 5.05 24.10
N ASP A 97 -2.23 3.96 23.42
CA ASP A 97 -3.52 3.28 23.69
C ASP A 97 -3.48 2.43 24.99
N GLU A 98 -2.37 2.40 25.74
CA GLU A 98 -2.22 1.60 26.95
C GLU A 98 -2.95 2.19 28.18
N GLY A 99 -4.11 2.79 27.98
CA GLY A 99 -5.08 3.13 29.00
C GLY A 99 -6.13 2.03 29.10
N GLY A 100 -5.94 1.04 30.02
CA GLY A 100 -6.98 0.05 30.28
C GLY A 100 -8.30 0.67 30.68
N GLU A 101 -9.41 -0.03 30.50
CA GLU A 101 -10.85 0.17 30.85
C GLU A 101 -11.33 1.45 31.61
N SER A 102 -10.43 2.42 31.87
CA SER A 102 -10.76 3.74 32.40
C SER A 102 -10.70 4.77 31.26
N ASN A 103 -11.81 5.45 31.01
CA ASN A 103 -12.01 6.58 30.08
C ASN A 103 -11.14 7.84 30.41
N GLU A 104 -9.98 7.68 30.97
CA GLU A 104 -8.98 8.74 31.19
C GLU A 104 -7.90 8.57 30.14
N GLY A 105 -7.71 9.57 29.29
CA GLY A 105 -6.89 9.57 28.08
C GLY A 105 -5.52 8.91 28.24
N GLY A 106 -5.05 8.26 27.17
CA GLY A 106 -3.75 7.59 27.11
C GLY A 106 -2.61 8.47 27.59
N GLU A 107 -1.49 7.86 27.98
CA GLU A 107 -0.30 8.57 28.43
C GLU A 107 0.29 9.35 27.25
N SER A 108 0.38 10.69 27.39
CA SER A 108 1.06 11.54 26.42
C SER A 108 2.50 11.76 26.88
N ILE A 109 3.45 11.46 26.00
CA ILE A 109 4.88 11.64 26.25
C ILE A 109 5.53 12.49 25.18
N GLU A 110 6.53 13.28 25.57
CA GLU A 110 7.45 13.96 24.67
C GLU A 110 8.71 13.09 24.51
N GLN A 111 9.03 12.75 23.25
CA GLN A 111 10.21 11.97 22.92
C GLN A 111 11.21 12.81 22.13
N PRO A 112 12.35 13.18 22.74
CA PRO A 112 13.42 13.86 22.02
C PRO A 112 14.12 12.91 21.01
N TYR A 113 14.68 13.49 19.94
CA TYR A 113 15.39 12.74 18.90
C TYR A 113 16.69 13.41 18.45
N SER A 114 17.70 12.61 18.13
CA SER A 114 18.91 13.08 17.42
C SER A 114 18.72 13.12 15.92
N ALA A 115 17.82 12.31 15.39
CA ALA A 115 17.31 12.31 14.03
C ALA A 115 15.90 11.72 14.03
N LEU A 116 15.03 12.18 13.13
CA LEU A 116 13.66 11.72 12.96
C LEU A 116 13.47 11.16 11.57
N LEU A 117 12.89 9.96 11.45
CA LEU A 117 12.38 9.44 10.18
C LEU A 117 10.85 9.40 10.23
N VAL A 118 10.20 10.14 9.34
CA VAL A 118 8.77 10.04 9.09
C VAL A 118 8.55 8.94 8.05
N ALA A 119 7.96 7.83 8.47
CA ALA A 119 7.68 6.64 7.67
C ALA A 119 6.21 6.19 7.85
N THR A 120 5.31 7.17 7.96
CA THR A 120 3.89 7.00 8.25
C THR A 120 3.08 6.36 7.13
N GLY A 121 3.69 6.16 5.96
CA GLY A 121 3.05 5.52 4.82
C GLY A 121 1.88 6.31 4.25
N GLY A 122 0.88 5.59 3.81
CA GLY A 122 -0.36 6.14 3.26
C GLY A 122 -1.59 5.51 3.88
N ARG A 123 -2.75 5.94 3.45
CA ARG A 123 -4.06 5.36 3.75
C ARG A 123 -4.88 5.19 2.49
N ALA A 124 -5.80 4.24 2.49
CA ALA A 124 -6.73 4.07 1.38
C ALA A 124 -7.52 5.37 1.13
N ALA A 125 -7.58 5.77 -0.13
CA ALA A 125 -8.51 6.79 -0.56
C ALA A 125 -9.89 6.16 -0.77
N THR A 126 -10.93 6.78 -0.24
CA THR A 126 -12.31 6.31 -0.42
C THR A 126 -13.06 7.11 -1.49
N GLY A 127 -12.46 8.19 -2.01
CA GLY A 127 -13.14 9.11 -2.92
C GLY A 127 -14.34 9.78 -2.23
N PRO A 128 -15.51 9.80 -2.89
CA PRO A 128 -16.73 10.33 -2.30
C PRO A 128 -17.51 9.29 -1.47
N PHE A 129 -16.97 8.05 -1.31
CA PHE A 129 -17.71 6.95 -0.69
C PHE A 129 -17.44 6.86 0.80
N ASP A 130 -18.48 6.73 1.59
CA ASP A 130 -18.37 6.40 3.00
C ASP A 130 -18.47 4.88 3.21
N VAL A 131 -17.31 4.24 3.20
CA VAL A 131 -17.19 2.78 3.37
C VAL A 131 -17.37 2.32 4.83
N ARG A 132 -17.46 3.26 5.78
CA ARG A 132 -17.58 2.92 7.21
C ARG A 132 -19.02 2.81 7.66
N GLU A 133 -19.95 3.40 6.92
CA GLU A 133 -21.38 3.43 7.25
C GLU A 133 -22.16 2.22 6.70
N LEU A 134 -21.55 1.45 5.78
CA LEU A 134 -22.22 0.32 5.13
C LEU A 134 -21.50 -1.00 5.41
N ASP A 135 -22.15 -1.93 6.06
CA ASP A 135 -21.66 -3.30 6.15
C ASP A 135 -21.50 -3.91 4.75
N GLY A 136 -20.40 -4.63 4.53
CA GLY A 136 -20.06 -5.17 3.20
C GLY A 136 -19.34 -4.18 2.28
N ALA A 137 -19.13 -2.91 2.71
CA ALA A 137 -18.26 -1.99 1.99
C ALA A 137 -16.88 -1.91 2.67
N PHE A 138 -15.82 -2.12 1.90
CA PHE A 138 -14.44 -2.19 2.42
C PHE A 138 -13.45 -1.41 1.57
N THR A 139 -12.35 -1.02 2.20
CA THR A 139 -11.07 -0.77 1.53
C THR A 139 -10.11 -1.89 1.89
N LEU A 140 -9.13 -2.19 1.05
CA LEU A 140 -8.04 -3.10 1.38
C LEU A 140 -6.73 -2.31 1.51
N HIS A 141 -6.28 -2.12 2.75
CA HIS A 141 -5.05 -1.36 3.02
C HIS A 141 -4.25 -1.90 4.22
N ASP A 142 -4.85 -2.71 5.07
CA ASP A 142 -4.18 -3.29 6.23
C ASP A 142 -4.62 -4.74 6.49
N MET A 143 -3.94 -5.40 7.41
CA MET A 143 -4.17 -6.79 7.77
C MET A 143 -5.54 -7.01 8.43
N ASP A 144 -6.05 -6.04 9.19
CA ASP A 144 -7.39 -6.13 9.79
C ASP A 144 -8.48 -6.05 8.72
N ALA A 145 -8.28 -5.24 7.67
CA ALA A 145 -9.17 -5.19 6.52
C ALA A 145 -9.14 -6.51 5.73
N ALA A 146 -7.95 -7.08 5.50
CA ALA A 146 -7.82 -8.37 4.82
C ALA A 146 -8.53 -9.50 5.59
N ALA A 147 -8.37 -9.55 6.91
CA ALA A 147 -9.05 -10.50 7.78
C ALA A 147 -10.58 -10.31 7.80
N ALA A 148 -11.04 -9.06 7.82
CA ALA A 148 -12.46 -8.73 7.80
C ALA A 148 -13.12 -9.13 6.48
N ILE A 149 -12.45 -8.87 5.34
CA ILE A 149 -12.95 -9.27 4.01
C ILE A 149 -12.97 -10.81 3.89
N ASP A 150 -11.88 -11.51 4.28
CA ASP A 150 -11.84 -12.98 4.25
C ASP A 150 -12.96 -13.60 5.07
N ALA A 151 -13.22 -13.04 6.26
CA ALA A 151 -14.32 -13.48 7.12
C ALA A 151 -15.70 -13.19 6.52
N TYR A 152 -15.90 -12.02 5.89
CA TYR A 152 -17.16 -11.59 5.30
C TYR A 152 -17.58 -12.45 4.08
N ILE A 153 -16.59 -12.85 3.26
CA ILE A 153 -16.85 -13.67 2.07
C ILE A 153 -16.97 -15.17 2.37
N ALA A 154 -16.66 -15.58 3.58
CA ALA A 154 -16.77 -16.98 3.97
C ALA A 154 -18.23 -17.35 4.26
N ASP A 155 -18.58 -18.64 4.03
CA ASP A 155 -19.81 -19.19 4.55
C ASP A 155 -19.74 -19.22 6.09
N PRO A 156 -20.71 -18.61 6.81
CA PRO A 156 -20.68 -18.55 8.28
C PRO A 156 -20.57 -19.91 8.97
N GLU A 157 -21.10 -20.99 8.35
CA GLU A 157 -21.03 -22.34 8.90
C GLU A 157 -19.65 -23.00 8.74
N SER A 158 -18.82 -22.48 7.80
CA SER A 158 -17.52 -23.06 7.43
C SER A 158 -16.33 -22.15 7.69
N TYR A 159 -16.53 -20.93 8.20
CA TYR A 159 -15.42 -20.04 8.49
C TYR A 159 -14.46 -20.64 9.51
N ASP A 160 -13.16 -20.68 9.14
CA ASP A 160 -12.11 -21.16 10.03
C ASP A 160 -11.40 -20.00 10.74
N PRO A 161 -11.66 -19.76 12.04
CA PRO A 161 -10.98 -18.72 12.80
C PRO A 161 -9.47 -19.02 13.00
N GLY A 162 -9.02 -20.22 12.69
CA GLY A 162 -7.62 -20.61 12.68
C GLY A 162 -6.80 -19.80 11.66
N ARG A 163 -7.40 -19.32 10.58
CA ARG A 163 -6.74 -18.49 9.56
C ARG A 163 -6.11 -17.20 10.09
N VAL A 164 -6.62 -16.70 11.22
CA VAL A 164 -6.12 -15.49 11.91
C VAL A 164 -5.53 -15.81 13.28
N ALA A 165 -5.27 -17.09 13.59
CA ALA A 165 -4.67 -17.50 14.84
C ALA A 165 -3.29 -16.86 15.04
N ASP A 166 -2.92 -16.64 16.32
CA ASP A 166 -1.61 -16.11 16.73
C ASP A 166 -1.25 -14.74 16.12
N THR A 167 -2.26 -14.00 15.64
CA THR A 167 -2.11 -12.65 15.11
C THR A 167 -2.80 -11.62 16.02
N PRO A 168 -2.40 -10.34 15.98
CA PRO A 168 -3.02 -9.27 16.77
C PRO A 168 -4.28 -8.70 16.11
N VAL A 169 -4.96 -9.45 15.25
CA VAL A 169 -6.17 -9.02 14.52
C VAL A 169 -7.30 -8.60 15.47
N ASP A 170 -8.14 -7.69 15.03
CA ASP A 170 -9.41 -7.36 15.68
C ASP A 170 -10.39 -8.54 15.57
N ARG A 171 -10.39 -9.39 16.62
CA ARG A 171 -11.20 -10.61 16.65
C ARG A 171 -12.70 -10.35 16.70
N GLU A 172 -13.13 -9.23 17.29
CA GLU A 172 -14.56 -8.90 17.33
C GLU A 172 -15.04 -8.47 15.94
N ARG A 173 -14.23 -7.69 15.21
CA ARG A 173 -14.51 -7.34 13.83
C ARG A 173 -14.53 -8.56 12.91
N VAL A 174 -13.57 -9.47 13.05
CA VAL A 174 -13.54 -10.73 12.28
C VAL A 174 -14.78 -11.57 12.57
N LYS A 175 -15.12 -11.76 13.84
CA LYS A 175 -16.30 -12.53 14.26
C LYS A 175 -17.60 -11.92 13.76
N TYR A 176 -17.70 -10.58 13.81
CA TYR A 176 -18.87 -9.88 13.29
C TYR A 176 -19.04 -10.13 11.79
N ASN A 177 -17.96 -10.00 11.00
CA ASN A 177 -17.98 -10.22 9.56
C ASN A 177 -18.27 -11.69 9.21
N ALA A 178 -17.68 -12.65 9.92
CA ALA A 178 -17.93 -14.08 9.71
C ALA A 178 -19.38 -14.50 10.01
N ALA A 179 -20.13 -13.71 10.76
CA ALA A 179 -21.54 -13.98 11.05
C ALA A 179 -22.51 -13.39 10.00
N GLN A 180 -22.00 -12.61 9.05
CA GLN A 180 -22.83 -12.03 7.99
C GLN A 180 -23.21 -13.10 6.94
N PRO A 181 -24.33 -12.95 6.22
CA PRO A 181 -24.63 -13.79 5.07
C PRO A 181 -23.51 -13.69 4.02
N ALA A 182 -23.04 -14.83 3.50
CA ALA A 182 -22.03 -14.85 2.48
C ALA A 182 -22.50 -14.09 1.22
N PRO A 183 -21.66 -13.21 0.64
CA PRO A 183 -22.01 -12.46 -0.56
C PRO A 183 -21.98 -13.35 -1.79
N GLU A 184 -22.84 -13.06 -2.77
CA GLU A 184 -22.84 -13.70 -4.09
C GLU A 184 -22.25 -12.79 -5.15
N THR A 185 -22.51 -11.47 -5.05
CA THR A 185 -22.10 -10.47 -6.04
C THR A 185 -21.22 -9.40 -5.41
N ALA A 186 -20.10 -9.09 -6.05
CA ALA A 186 -19.14 -8.09 -5.61
C ALA A 186 -18.92 -7.01 -6.64
N ALA A 187 -18.85 -5.74 -6.18
CA ALA A 187 -18.34 -4.63 -6.95
C ALA A 187 -16.93 -4.24 -6.47
N ILE A 188 -16.05 -3.99 -7.42
CA ILE A 188 -14.72 -3.43 -7.16
C ILE A 188 -14.68 -2.06 -7.83
N ILE A 189 -14.42 -1.02 -7.07
CA ILE A 189 -14.35 0.37 -7.55
C ILE A 189 -12.89 0.78 -7.65
N GLY A 190 -12.37 0.83 -8.89
CA GLY A 190 -10.99 1.15 -9.22
C GLY A 190 -10.23 -0.04 -9.81
N GLY A 191 -9.83 0.07 -11.08
CA GLY A 191 -9.07 -0.93 -11.84
C GLY A 191 -7.54 -0.74 -11.75
N GLY A 192 -7.03 -0.34 -10.58
CA GLY A 192 -5.61 -0.31 -10.27
C GLY A 192 -5.07 -1.69 -9.84
N TYR A 193 -3.87 -1.72 -9.24
CA TYR A 193 -3.23 -2.96 -8.75
C TYR A 193 -4.16 -3.76 -7.83
N VAL A 194 -4.62 -3.13 -6.75
CA VAL A 194 -5.49 -3.77 -5.76
C VAL A 194 -6.79 -4.26 -6.38
N GLY A 195 -7.41 -3.44 -7.25
CA GLY A 195 -8.67 -3.80 -7.88
C GLY A 195 -8.56 -5.02 -8.80
N VAL A 196 -7.49 -5.12 -9.58
CA VAL A 196 -7.26 -6.27 -10.47
C VAL A 196 -6.96 -7.55 -9.67
N GLU A 197 -6.10 -7.47 -8.64
CA GLU A 197 -5.79 -8.60 -7.78
C GLU A 197 -6.99 -9.06 -6.94
N MET A 198 -7.83 -8.11 -6.48
CA MET A 198 -9.08 -8.44 -5.79
C MET A 198 -10.13 -9.04 -6.72
N ALA A 199 -10.16 -8.64 -8.00
CA ALA A 199 -11.06 -9.27 -8.97
C ALA A 199 -10.73 -10.76 -9.16
N GLU A 200 -9.44 -11.11 -9.25
CA GLU A 200 -8.98 -12.50 -9.23
C GLU A 200 -9.39 -13.19 -7.92
N ALA A 201 -9.05 -12.60 -6.78
CA ALA A 201 -9.30 -13.20 -5.47
C ALA A 201 -10.78 -13.51 -5.23
N LEU A 202 -11.67 -12.58 -5.52
CA LEU A 202 -13.12 -12.78 -5.32
C LEU A 202 -13.72 -13.77 -6.32
N ARG A 203 -13.24 -13.78 -7.58
CA ARG A 203 -13.64 -14.81 -8.55
C ARG A 203 -13.23 -16.21 -8.12
N GLU A 204 -12.03 -16.38 -7.58
CA GLU A 204 -11.56 -17.68 -7.04
C GLU A 204 -12.38 -18.15 -5.84
N ARG A 205 -12.94 -17.22 -5.08
CA ARG A 205 -13.90 -17.52 -4.00
C ARG A 205 -15.32 -17.76 -4.51
N GLY A 206 -15.57 -17.65 -5.82
CA GLY A 206 -16.81 -18.01 -6.47
C GLY A 206 -17.83 -16.89 -6.62
N LEU A 207 -17.49 -15.64 -6.27
CA LEU A 207 -18.40 -14.50 -6.40
C LEU A 207 -18.60 -14.10 -7.86
N ASP A 208 -19.73 -13.51 -8.21
CA ASP A 208 -19.90 -12.74 -9.44
C ASP A 208 -19.27 -11.35 -9.24
N VAL A 209 -18.34 -10.97 -10.13
CA VAL A 209 -17.48 -9.79 -9.92
C VAL A 209 -17.65 -8.75 -11.01
N HIS A 210 -17.99 -7.52 -10.60
CA HIS A 210 -18.04 -6.33 -11.44
C HIS A 210 -16.88 -5.40 -11.07
N LEU A 211 -15.98 -5.12 -12.00
CA LEU A 211 -14.86 -4.19 -11.82
C LEU A 211 -15.14 -2.87 -12.55
N PHE A 212 -15.28 -1.79 -11.78
CA PHE A 212 -15.55 -0.44 -12.30
C PHE A 212 -14.25 0.37 -12.36
N GLN A 213 -13.99 0.92 -13.55
CA GLN A 213 -12.86 1.83 -13.76
C GLN A 213 -13.35 3.11 -14.45
N ARG A 214 -13.12 4.27 -13.80
CA ARG A 214 -13.57 5.57 -14.34
C ARG A 214 -12.87 5.98 -15.62
N SER A 215 -11.61 5.60 -15.79
CA SER A 215 -10.86 5.84 -17.02
C SER A 215 -11.10 4.76 -18.07
N GLY A 216 -10.65 4.99 -19.29
CA GLY A 216 -10.89 4.09 -20.41
C GLY A 216 -10.23 2.72 -20.32
N HIS A 217 -9.33 2.51 -19.36
CA HIS A 217 -8.58 1.25 -19.19
C HIS A 217 -8.25 0.98 -17.72
N VAL A 218 -8.17 -0.32 -17.36
CA VAL A 218 -7.54 -0.76 -16.12
C VAL A 218 -6.02 -0.56 -16.19
N LEU A 219 -5.33 -0.61 -15.05
CA LEU A 219 -3.87 -0.55 -14.95
C LEU A 219 -3.23 0.55 -15.84
N GLN A 220 -3.81 1.75 -15.87
CA GLN A 220 -3.34 2.87 -16.70
C GLN A 220 -1.81 3.04 -16.74
N PRO A 221 -1.06 2.93 -15.61
CA PRO A 221 0.39 3.09 -15.64
C PRO A 221 1.14 2.03 -16.47
N PHE A 222 0.51 0.93 -16.89
CA PHE A 222 1.12 -0.11 -17.73
C PHE A 222 0.96 0.16 -19.23
N GLY A 223 0.15 1.16 -19.60
CA GLY A 223 -0.17 1.49 -20.98
C GLY A 223 -1.24 0.59 -21.59
N LYS A 224 -1.86 1.11 -22.66
CA LYS A 224 -3.06 0.52 -23.29
C LYS A 224 -2.88 -0.94 -23.74
N ALA A 225 -1.73 -1.32 -24.30
CA ALA A 225 -1.54 -2.67 -24.83
C ALA A 225 -1.57 -3.74 -23.73
N VAL A 226 -1.00 -3.45 -22.55
CA VAL A 226 -1.08 -4.34 -21.40
C VAL A 226 -2.48 -4.33 -20.82
N ALA A 227 -3.11 -3.15 -20.70
CA ALA A 227 -4.46 -3.00 -20.19
C ALA A 227 -5.48 -3.83 -21.00
N ASP A 228 -5.44 -3.73 -22.35
CA ASP A 228 -6.35 -4.48 -23.25
C ASP A 228 -6.24 -6.00 -23.03
N ARG A 229 -5.03 -6.53 -22.78
CA ARG A 229 -4.82 -7.94 -22.48
C ARG A 229 -5.35 -8.33 -21.10
N VAL A 230 -5.12 -7.50 -20.10
CA VAL A 230 -5.63 -7.74 -18.74
C VAL A 230 -7.16 -7.72 -18.73
N GLU A 231 -7.79 -6.77 -19.42
CA GLU A 231 -9.24 -6.70 -19.56
C GLU A 231 -9.81 -7.94 -20.27
N THR A 232 -9.11 -8.45 -21.28
CA THR A 232 -9.48 -9.69 -21.97
C THR A 232 -9.37 -10.90 -21.02
N GLU A 233 -8.27 -11.05 -20.30
CA GLU A 233 -8.09 -12.14 -19.33
C GLU A 233 -9.15 -12.09 -18.23
N LEU A 234 -9.41 -10.90 -17.66
CA LEU A 234 -10.46 -10.71 -16.65
C LEU A 234 -11.83 -11.15 -17.17
N ALA A 235 -12.20 -10.74 -18.41
CA ALA A 235 -13.47 -11.10 -19.01
C ALA A 235 -13.57 -12.62 -19.32
N GLU A 236 -12.51 -13.25 -19.80
CA GLU A 236 -12.44 -14.70 -20.05
C GLU A 236 -12.56 -15.52 -18.74
N ARG A 237 -12.14 -14.94 -17.61
CA ARG A 237 -12.30 -15.53 -16.27
C ARG A 237 -13.64 -15.20 -15.61
N GLY A 238 -14.52 -14.47 -16.29
CA GLY A 238 -15.88 -14.16 -15.85
C GLY A 238 -15.98 -12.95 -14.93
N VAL A 239 -15.01 -12.03 -14.99
CA VAL A 239 -15.14 -10.70 -14.40
C VAL A 239 -15.81 -9.77 -15.41
N THR A 240 -16.86 -9.07 -15.00
CA THR A 240 -17.49 -8.02 -15.82
C THR A 240 -16.74 -6.70 -15.62
N VAL A 241 -16.01 -6.26 -16.63
CA VAL A 241 -15.21 -5.02 -16.58
C VAL A 241 -15.98 -3.85 -17.18
N HIS A 242 -16.15 -2.79 -16.38
CA HIS A 242 -16.82 -1.54 -16.77
C HIS A 242 -15.77 -0.42 -16.85
N THR A 243 -15.13 -0.25 -18.02
CA THR A 243 -14.19 0.85 -18.26
C THR A 243 -14.92 2.12 -18.70
N GLY A 244 -14.32 3.30 -18.43
CA GLY A 244 -14.96 4.59 -18.69
C GLY A 244 -16.22 4.83 -17.85
N THR A 245 -16.39 4.09 -16.76
CA THR A 245 -17.62 4.05 -15.98
C THR A 245 -17.32 4.49 -14.53
N PRO A 246 -17.41 5.78 -14.23
CA PRO A 246 -17.31 6.26 -12.85
C PRO A 246 -18.50 5.75 -12.03
N VAL A 247 -18.22 5.30 -10.83
CA VAL A 247 -19.26 5.01 -9.82
C VAL A 247 -19.63 6.32 -9.13
N ASP A 248 -20.93 6.58 -9.01
CA ASP A 248 -21.47 7.79 -8.40
C ASP A 248 -21.76 7.60 -6.92
N ALA A 249 -22.27 6.44 -6.51
CA ALA A 249 -22.61 6.14 -5.12
C ALA A 249 -22.64 4.65 -4.79
N LEU A 250 -22.34 4.34 -3.54
CA LEU A 250 -22.75 3.10 -2.89
C LEU A 250 -24.14 3.30 -2.32
N ARG A 251 -25.01 2.30 -2.44
CA ARG A 251 -26.41 2.33 -1.99
C ARG A 251 -26.63 1.27 -0.93
N GLY A 252 -27.46 1.60 0.05
CA GLY A 252 -27.86 0.77 1.16
C GLY A 252 -28.23 1.61 2.38
N GLU A 253 -28.88 1.02 3.38
CA GLU A 253 -29.20 1.69 4.65
C GLU A 253 -28.19 1.29 5.74
N GLU A 254 -28.09 0.01 6.08
CA GLU A 254 -27.14 -0.54 7.05
C GLU A 254 -26.02 -1.33 6.38
N ARG A 255 -26.31 -1.93 5.22
CA ARG A 255 -25.36 -2.72 4.43
C ARG A 255 -25.37 -2.26 2.97
N ILE A 256 -24.32 -2.62 2.24
CA ILE A 256 -24.30 -2.41 0.80
C ILE A 256 -25.40 -3.24 0.12
N GLU A 257 -26.13 -2.61 -0.79
CA GLU A 257 -27.21 -3.23 -1.58
C GLU A 257 -26.99 -3.05 -3.07
N ALA A 258 -26.36 -1.93 -3.49
CA ALA A 258 -26.10 -1.67 -4.88
C ALA A 258 -24.98 -0.64 -5.10
N VAL A 259 -24.48 -0.63 -6.34
CA VAL A 259 -23.54 0.38 -6.87
C VAL A 259 -24.24 1.14 -7.99
N ALA A 260 -24.36 2.46 -7.83
CA ALA A 260 -24.94 3.37 -8.83
C ALA A 260 -23.86 4.04 -9.67
N PHE A 261 -24.09 4.13 -11.00
CA PHE A 261 -23.20 4.75 -11.96
C PHE A 261 -23.99 5.36 -13.13
N ASP A 262 -23.36 6.18 -13.97
CA ASP A 262 -24.02 6.70 -15.17
C ASP A 262 -24.36 5.54 -16.12
N GLY A 263 -25.63 5.25 -16.23
CA GLY A 263 -26.17 4.13 -17.01
C GLY A 263 -26.98 3.13 -16.20
N GLY A 264 -27.02 3.24 -14.88
CA GLY A 264 -27.88 2.37 -14.05
C GLY A 264 -27.35 2.08 -12.65
N GLU A 265 -27.80 0.94 -12.16
CA GLU A 265 -27.47 0.41 -10.85
C GLU A 265 -27.30 -1.10 -10.93
N ILE A 266 -26.36 -1.65 -10.18
CA ILE A 266 -26.14 -3.10 -10.06
C ILE A 266 -26.28 -3.46 -8.59
N GLU A 267 -27.12 -4.44 -8.29
CA GLU A 267 -27.26 -5.01 -6.95
C GLU A 267 -25.99 -5.78 -6.59
N VAL A 268 -25.46 -5.55 -5.39
CA VAL A 268 -24.24 -6.19 -4.88
C VAL A 268 -24.33 -6.42 -3.38
N ASP A 269 -23.65 -7.45 -2.91
CA ASP A 269 -23.57 -7.81 -1.48
C ASP A 269 -22.22 -7.39 -0.86
N LEU A 270 -21.26 -7.04 -1.70
CA LEU A 270 -19.91 -6.66 -1.31
C LEU A 270 -19.40 -5.53 -2.22
N ALA A 271 -18.75 -4.52 -1.64
CA ALA A 271 -18.05 -3.48 -2.38
C ALA A 271 -16.60 -3.32 -1.86
N ILE A 272 -15.63 -3.37 -2.76
CA ILE A 272 -14.22 -3.06 -2.46
C ILE A 272 -13.86 -1.74 -3.12
N VAL A 273 -13.54 -0.72 -2.34
CA VAL A 273 -13.13 0.60 -2.83
C VAL A 273 -11.62 0.67 -2.89
N GLY A 274 -11.08 0.63 -4.13
CA GLY A 274 -9.65 0.64 -4.45
C GLY A 274 -9.26 1.80 -5.37
N VAL A 275 -9.65 3.04 -5.02
CA VAL A 275 -9.46 4.23 -5.86
C VAL A 275 -8.12 4.96 -5.65
N GLY A 276 -7.18 4.32 -4.97
CA GLY A 276 -5.83 4.82 -4.71
C GLY A 276 -5.56 5.00 -3.22
N ILE A 277 -4.47 5.70 -2.92
CA ILE A 277 -4.04 6.02 -1.55
C ILE A 277 -3.75 7.51 -1.39
N ARG A 278 -3.59 7.96 -0.15
CA ARG A 278 -3.13 9.31 0.21
C ARG A 278 -2.00 9.20 1.23
N PRO A 279 -0.95 10.02 1.14
CA PRO A 279 0.12 10.04 2.13
C PRO A 279 -0.41 10.52 3.49
N ASN A 280 0.16 9.98 4.57
CA ASN A 280 -0.14 10.38 5.94
C ASN A 280 0.89 11.42 6.41
N THR A 281 0.52 12.69 6.38
CA THR A 281 1.43 13.82 6.67
C THR A 281 0.88 14.80 7.71
N GLU A 282 -0.31 14.54 8.23
CA GLU A 282 -1.04 15.45 9.11
C GLU A 282 -0.29 15.78 10.40
N LEU A 283 0.52 14.82 10.91
CA LEU A 283 1.36 15.05 12.10
C LEU A 283 2.41 16.17 11.91
N LEU A 284 2.64 16.60 10.68
CA LEU A 284 3.58 17.64 10.32
C LEU A 284 2.91 19.01 10.08
N ASP A 285 1.60 19.11 10.30
CA ASP A 285 0.88 20.36 10.13
C ASP A 285 1.46 21.47 11.01
N GLY A 286 1.72 22.62 10.42
CA GLY A 286 2.31 23.78 11.10
C GLY A 286 3.83 23.72 11.35
N THR A 287 4.52 22.63 10.95
CA THR A 287 5.98 22.50 11.13
C THR A 287 6.80 23.28 10.09
N GLY A 288 6.18 23.69 8.99
CA GLY A 288 6.88 24.27 7.84
C GLY A 288 7.52 23.24 6.91
N ILE A 289 7.18 21.94 7.06
CA ILE A 289 7.60 20.89 6.12
C ILE A 289 7.11 21.20 4.70
N GLU A 290 7.94 20.94 3.70
CA GLU A 290 7.57 21.08 2.31
C GLU A 290 6.90 19.81 1.79
N LEU A 291 5.72 19.96 1.17
CA LEU A 291 4.98 18.88 0.53
C LEU A 291 4.99 19.06 -1.00
N GLY A 292 5.01 17.94 -1.72
CA GLY A 292 4.79 17.91 -3.17
C GLY A 292 3.30 17.99 -3.53
N ASP A 293 2.99 18.03 -4.83
CA ASP A 293 1.61 18.16 -5.34
C ASP A 293 0.70 16.99 -4.92
N SER A 294 1.26 15.83 -4.63
CA SER A 294 0.55 14.66 -4.10
C SER A 294 0.18 14.78 -2.61
N GLY A 295 0.71 15.78 -1.91
CA GLY A 295 0.66 15.90 -0.45
C GLY A 295 1.73 15.06 0.26
N ALA A 296 2.63 14.37 -0.46
CA ALA A 296 3.75 13.64 0.12
C ALA A 296 4.91 14.60 0.47
N ILE A 297 5.70 14.21 1.47
CA ILE A 297 6.83 15.01 1.98
C ILE A 297 7.93 15.06 0.91
N ARG A 298 8.39 16.26 0.59
CA ARG A 298 9.54 16.46 -0.30
C ARG A 298 10.82 16.00 0.34
N THR A 299 11.62 15.26 -0.44
CA THR A 299 12.93 14.76 0.02
C THR A 299 14.02 14.97 -1.02
N ASP A 300 15.26 15.15 -0.53
CA ASP A 300 16.45 15.13 -1.36
C ASP A 300 16.90 13.68 -1.71
N GLU A 301 18.02 13.57 -2.38
CA GLU A 301 18.61 12.27 -2.78
C GLU A 301 19.05 11.39 -1.61
N PHE A 302 19.10 11.90 -0.38
CA PHE A 302 19.39 11.16 0.86
C PHE A 302 18.16 10.93 1.72
N GLY A 303 16.98 11.33 1.26
CA GLY A 303 15.73 11.27 2.02
C GLY A 303 15.59 12.36 3.08
N ARG A 304 16.43 13.42 3.03
CA ARG A 304 16.32 14.57 3.93
C ARG A 304 15.18 15.48 3.49
N THR A 305 14.48 16.06 4.46
CA THR A 305 13.47 17.08 4.21
C THR A 305 14.08 18.47 4.29
N ASN A 306 13.26 19.50 4.16
CA ASN A 306 13.69 20.88 4.39
C ASN A 306 13.90 21.22 5.89
N LEU A 307 13.58 20.33 6.80
CA LEU A 307 13.80 20.48 8.23
C LEU A 307 15.07 19.74 8.68
N ASP A 308 15.86 20.39 9.55
CA ASP A 308 17.12 19.82 10.04
C ASP A 308 16.87 18.50 10.81
N SER A 309 17.68 17.48 10.51
CA SER A 309 17.64 16.16 11.14
C SER A 309 16.31 15.40 10.93
N VAL A 310 15.43 15.86 10.03
CA VAL A 310 14.17 15.17 9.67
C VAL A 310 14.28 14.56 8.29
N TYR A 311 13.97 13.27 8.22
CA TYR A 311 13.98 12.44 7.01
C TYR A 311 12.57 11.91 6.74
N ALA A 312 12.29 11.54 5.49
CA ALA A 312 11.04 10.86 5.15
C ALA A 312 11.26 9.73 4.14
N ALA A 313 10.46 8.65 4.26
CA ALA A 313 10.55 7.50 3.35
C ALA A 313 9.23 6.72 3.29
N GLY A 314 9.05 5.97 2.21
CA GLY A 314 7.86 5.18 1.95
C GLY A 314 6.75 6.01 1.31
N ASP A 315 5.50 5.56 1.47
CA ASP A 315 4.37 6.14 0.75
C ASP A 315 3.99 7.56 1.21
N CYS A 316 4.58 8.05 2.30
CA CYS A 316 4.44 9.44 2.73
C CYS A 316 5.44 10.41 2.10
N ALA A 317 6.42 9.91 1.32
CA ALA A 317 7.52 10.71 0.78
C ALA A 317 7.59 10.69 -0.74
N THR A 318 8.13 11.78 -1.34
CA THR A 318 8.48 11.85 -2.75
C THR A 318 9.85 11.23 -3.02
N ALA A 319 10.17 11.02 -4.29
CA ALA A 319 11.49 10.63 -4.75
C ALA A 319 11.76 11.25 -6.12
N ARG A 320 12.98 11.17 -6.64
CA ARG A 320 13.33 11.63 -7.99
C ARG A 320 13.13 10.49 -9.00
N HIS A 321 12.45 10.80 -10.12
CA HIS A 321 12.26 9.83 -11.20
C HIS A 321 13.50 9.71 -12.06
N THR A 322 13.95 8.47 -12.35
CA THR A 322 15.23 8.23 -13.01
C THR A 322 15.27 8.69 -14.48
N VAL A 323 14.11 8.73 -15.16
CA VAL A 323 14.02 9.12 -16.57
C VAL A 323 13.87 10.63 -16.73
N THR A 324 12.97 11.24 -15.97
CA THR A 324 12.70 12.69 -16.08
C THR A 324 13.63 13.54 -15.24
N GLY A 325 14.23 12.97 -14.20
CA GLY A 325 14.99 13.72 -13.19
C GLY A 325 14.11 14.58 -12.27
N GLU A 326 12.80 14.54 -12.41
CA GLU A 326 11.85 15.35 -11.65
C GLU A 326 11.38 14.63 -10.38
N GLU A 327 10.83 15.41 -9.46
CA GLU A 327 10.13 14.89 -8.28
C GLU A 327 8.91 14.08 -8.71
N THR A 328 8.73 12.95 -8.08
CA THR A 328 7.57 12.08 -8.31
C THR A 328 7.13 11.41 -7.02
N TRP A 329 5.86 11.01 -6.98
CA TRP A 329 5.29 10.23 -5.90
C TRP A 329 4.85 8.86 -6.43
N MET A 330 5.56 7.82 -5.98
CA MET A 330 5.31 6.44 -6.39
C MET A 330 5.30 5.53 -5.15
N PRO A 331 4.13 5.32 -4.54
CA PRO A 331 3.98 4.52 -3.33
C PRO A 331 4.12 3.02 -3.66
N LEU A 332 5.34 2.50 -3.48
CA LEU A 332 5.71 1.12 -3.80
C LEU A 332 6.60 0.53 -2.70
N GLY A 333 6.29 -0.67 -2.23
CA GLY A 333 6.99 -1.34 -1.15
C GLY A 333 8.51 -1.51 -1.39
N LEU A 334 8.94 -1.76 -2.63
CA LEU A 334 10.37 -1.82 -2.97
C LEU A 334 11.08 -0.48 -2.77
N THR A 335 10.43 0.63 -3.14
CA THR A 335 10.92 1.99 -2.92
C THR A 335 11.02 2.27 -1.42
N ALA A 336 9.97 1.97 -0.66
CA ALA A 336 9.94 2.13 0.79
C ALA A 336 11.10 1.40 1.49
N ASN A 337 11.30 0.12 1.18
CA ASN A 337 12.37 -0.68 1.75
C ASN A 337 13.77 -0.16 1.41
N ARG A 338 13.98 0.30 0.15
CA ARG A 338 15.26 0.83 -0.31
C ARG A 338 15.57 2.17 0.37
N SER A 339 14.60 3.09 0.38
CA SER A 339 14.72 4.41 1.01
C SER A 339 15.00 4.27 2.50
N GLY A 340 14.22 3.44 3.20
CA GLY A 340 14.44 3.19 4.63
C GLY A 340 15.85 2.70 4.92
N ARG A 341 16.37 1.71 4.15
CA ARG A 341 17.75 1.22 4.34
C ARG A 341 18.79 2.30 4.11
N ALA A 342 18.63 3.13 3.07
CA ALA A 342 19.56 4.21 2.76
C ALA A 342 19.60 5.26 3.88
N ILE A 343 18.42 5.66 4.37
CA ILE A 343 18.31 6.63 5.49
C ILE A 343 18.89 6.03 6.77
N GLY A 344 18.56 4.77 7.10
CA GLY A 344 19.15 4.10 8.26
C GLY A 344 20.70 4.02 8.22
N ALA A 345 21.28 3.85 7.04
CA ALA A 345 22.73 3.93 6.84
C ALA A 345 23.24 5.36 7.06
N THR A 346 22.61 6.34 6.44
CA THR A 346 22.99 7.76 6.50
C THR A 346 22.96 8.28 7.94
N VAL A 347 21.86 8.05 8.67
CA VAL A 347 21.74 8.42 10.09
C VAL A 347 22.74 7.66 10.95
N GLY A 348 23.08 6.44 10.56
CA GLY A 348 24.13 5.63 11.19
C GLY A 348 25.56 6.12 10.94
N GLY A 349 25.76 7.07 10.04
CA GLY A 349 27.07 7.65 9.69
C GLY A 349 27.68 7.16 8.37
N GLU A 350 26.97 6.33 7.62
CA GLU A 350 27.32 5.90 6.26
C GLU A 350 26.45 6.63 5.24
N GLU A 351 26.83 7.84 4.81
CA GLU A 351 26.05 8.62 3.85
C GLU A 351 25.75 7.79 2.59
N THR A 352 24.47 7.44 2.41
CA THR A 352 24.00 6.53 1.37
C THR A 352 22.81 7.15 0.66
N PRO A 353 22.88 7.38 -0.66
CA PRO A 353 21.76 7.93 -1.40
C PRO A 353 20.60 6.92 -1.49
N VAL A 354 19.39 7.42 -1.40
CA VAL A 354 18.16 6.66 -1.66
C VAL A 354 18.13 6.16 -3.10
N GLY A 355 18.69 6.97 -4.00
CA GLY A 355 18.71 6.74 -5.44
C GLY A 355 17.35 7.01 -6.10
N ASP A 356 17.40 7.25 -7.39
CA ASP A 356 16.24 7.54 -8.22
C ASP A 356 15.33 6.30 -8.38
N ILE A 357 14.06 6.53 -8.69
CA ILE A 357 13.07 5.49 -8.92
C ILE A 357 12.59 5.49 -10.37
N ALA A 358 12.41 4.30 -10.92
CA ALA A 358 11.89 4.11 -12.28
C ALA A 358 10.42 3.69 -12.33
N GLY A 359 9.73 3.69 -11.21
CA GLY A 359 8.34 3.23 -11.14
C GLY A 359 8.19 1.76 -11.53
N THR A 360 9.19 0.92 -11.21
CA THR A 360 9.14 -0.52 -11.48
C THR A 360 8.02 -1.16 -10.67
N ALA A 361 7.09 -1.81 -11.35
CA ALA A 361 5.97 -2.49 -10.73
C ALA A 361 5.61 -3.76 -11.49
N VAL A 362 5.03 -4.70 -10.77
CA VAL A 362 4.47 -5.94 -11.31
C VAL A 362 3.05 -6.12 -10.77
N VAL A 363 2.21 -6.78 -11.55
CA VAL A 363 0.87 -7.18 -11.14
C VAL A 363 0.53 -8.50 -11.84
N LYS A 364 -0.28 -9.30 -11.18
CA LYS A 364 -0.81 -10.55 -11.73
C LYS A 364 -2.32 -10.41 -11.91
N ALA A 365 -2.83 -10.96 -13.00
CA ALA A 365 -4.25 -11.14 -13.26
C ALA A 365 -4.45 -12.59 -13.73
N PHE A 366 -4.90 -13.47 -12.87
CA PHE A 366 -5.00 -14.92 -13.09
C PHE A 366 -3.67 -15.52 -13.57
N GLU A 367 -3.58 -15.97 -14.82
CA GLU A 367 -2.35 -16.57 -15.37
C GLU A 367 -1.44 -15.53 -16.07
N MET A 368 -1.88 -14.28 -16.14
CA MET A 368 -1.13 -13.21 -16.79
C MET A 368 -0.27 -12.45 -15.79
N GLU A 369 1.02 -12.35 -16.08
CA GLU A 369 1.98 -11.54 -15.33
C GLU A 369 2.34 -10.30 -16.13
N CYS A 370 2.18 -9.12 -15.53
CA CYS A 370 2.47 -7.84 -16.15
C CYS A 370 3.56 -7.10 -15.37
N GLY A 371 4.55 -6.59 -16.08
CA GLY A 371 5.63 -5.79 -15.51
C GLY A 371 5.80 -4.46 -16.25
N ARG A 372 6.22 -3.42 -15.51
CA ARG A 372 6.55 -2.12 -16.10
C ARG A 372 7.78 -1.51 -15.45
N VAL A 373 8.46 -0.65 -16.22
CA VAL A 373 9.56 0.20 -15.74
C VAL A 373 9.64 1.46 -16.58
N GLY A 374 9.91 2.60 -15.98
CA GLY A 374 10.05 3.89 -16.66
C GLY A 374 8.72 4.50 -17.12
N LEU A 375 8.81 5.37 -18.14
CA LEU A 375 7.67 6.02 -18.78
C LEU A 375 7.17 5.14 -19.93
N LEU A 376 5.92 4.68 -19.82
CA LEU A 376 5.27 3.85 -20.86
C LEU A 376 4.18 4.60 -21.61
N ASP A 377 3.77 5.73 -21.08
CA ASP A 377 2.80 6.62 -21.73
C ASP A 377 3.51 7.68 -22.55
N GLU A 378 3.19 7.73 -23.85
CA GLU A 378 3.83 8.67 -24.78
C GLU A 378 3.45 10.13 -24.51
N GLU A 379 2.27 10.39 -23.92
CA GLU A 379 1.86 11.75 -23.59
C GLU A 379 2.71 12.27 -22.42
N SER A 380 2.84 11.50 -21.35
CA SER A 380 3.74 11.81 -20.21
C SER A 380 5.20 11.95 -20.65
N ALA A 381 5.65 11.15 -21.61
CA ALA A 381 7.00 11.28 -22.16
C ALA A 381 7.19 12.60 -22.93
N ARG A 382 6.19 13.05 -23.72
CA ARG A 382 6.24 14.34 -24.41
C ARG A 382 6.19 15.52 -23.45
N GLU A 383 5.38 15.43 -22.40
CA GLU A 383 5.33 16.44 -21.33
C GLU A 383 6.69 16.58 -20.62
N ALA A 384 7.40 15.47 -20.46
CA ALA A 384 8.75 15.42 -19.91
C ALA A 384 9.85 15.88 -20.93
N GLY A 385 9.46 16.28 -22.17
CA GLY A 385 10.36 16.86 -23.16
C GLY A 385 11.00 15.85 -24.13
N PHE A 386 10.56 14.58 -24.14
CA PHE A 386 11.04 13.56 -25.08
C PHE A 386 10.24 13.54 -26.40
N ASP A 387 10.85 13.01 -27.47
CA ASP A 387 10.16 12.62 -28.72
C ASP A 387 9.93 11.09 -28.75
N PRO A 388 8.89 10.58 -28.07
CA PRO A 388 8.75 9.15 -27.85
C PRO A 388 8.43 8.40 -29.15
N VAL A 389 9.05 7.24 -29.29
CA VAL A 389 8.69 6.21 -30.24
C VAL A 389 8.38 4.92 -29.47
N ARG A 390 7.33 4.24 -29.87
CA ARG A 390 6.87 3.01 -29.22
C ARG A 390 6.88 1.85 -30.21
N GLU A 391 7.37 0.71 -29.76
CA GLU A 391 7.31 -0.55 -30.49
C GLU A 391 6.88 -1.67 -29.54
N THR A 392 6.01 -2.57 -30.04
CA THR A 392 5.58 -3.76 -29.32
C THR A 392 5.91 -5.00 -30.12
N VAL A 393 6.61 -5.92 -29.52
CA VAL A 393 6.97 -7.22 -30.12
C VAL A 393 6.24 -8.32 -29.35
N THR A 394 5.53 -9.18 -30.09
CA THR A 394 4.88 -10.36 -29.58
C THR A 394 5.67 -11.60 -29.94
N ALA A 395 6.04 -12.43 -28.96
CA ALA A 395 6.79 -13.67 -29.15
C ALA A 395 6.40 -14.71 -28.11
N GLY A 396 6.84 -15.96 -28.30
CA GLY A 396 6.75 -16.97 -27.24
C GLY A 396 7.70 -16.67 -26.09
N SER A 397 7.25 -16.88 -24.85
CA SER A 397 8.06 -16.71 -23.63
C SER A 397 9.28 -17.63 -23.59
N ARG A 398 9.26 -18.69 -24.39
CA ARG A 398 10.34 -19.68 -24.58
C ARG A 398 10.23 -20.32 -25.96
N SER A 399 11.21 -21.15 -26.32
CA SER A 399 11.16 -21.91 -27.58
C SER A 399 9.90 -22.78 -27.62
N GLY A 400 9.25 -22.86 -28.80
CA GLY A 400 7.93 -23.48 -28.94
C GLY A 400 7.81 -24.95 -28.53
N TYR A 401 8.94 -25.66 -28.39
CA TYR A 401 8.98 -27.06 -27.91
C TYR A 401 9.05 -27.19 -26.38
N TYR A 402 9.25 -26.08 -25.62
CA TYR A 402 9.25 -26.13 -24.16
C TYR A 402 7.81 -26.14 -23.62
N PRO A 403 7.50 -27.03 -22.64
CA PRO A 403 6.23 -26.98 -21.93
C PRO A 403 6.03 -25.63 -21.24
N GLY A 404 4.79 -25.12 -21.23
CA GLY A 404 4.43 -23.84 -20.63
C GLY A 404 4.94 -22.64 -21.42
N ASN A 405 5.20 -22.77 -22.72
CA ASN A 405 5.38 -21.64 -23.60
C ASN A 405 4.07 -20.88 -23.70
N ALA A 406 4.11 -19.57 -23.41
CA ALA A 406 2.98 -18.66 -23.49
C ALA A 406 3.37 -17.45 -24.36
N GLU A 407 2.38 -16.76 -24.88
CA GLU A 407 2.60 -15.52 -25.60
C GLU A 407 3.08 -14.43 -24.64
N THR A 408 4.07 -13.67 -25.05
CA THR A 408 4.66 -12.56 -24.28
C THR A 408 4.77 -11.35 -25.18
N ASP A 409 4.24 -10.23 -24.71
CA ASP A 409 4.44 -8.91 -25.33
C ASP A 409 5.55 -8.16 -24.58
N VAL A 410 6.43 -7.55 -25.35
CA VAL A 410 7.41 -6.60 -24.85
C VAL A 410 7.20 -5.27 -25.57
N THR A 411 6.78 -4.25 -24.81
CA THR A 411 6.66 -2.88 -25.31
C THR A 411 7.84 -2.06 -24.86
N LEU A 412 8.51 -1.41 -25.79
CA LEU A 412 9.57 -0.44 -25.53
C LEU A 412 9.12 0.95 -25.93
N VAL A 413 9.42 1.92 -25.10
CA VAL A 413 9.27 3.35 -25.40
C VAL A 413 10.68 3.96 -25.32
N ALA A 414 11.09 4.64 -26.37
CA ALA A 414 12.41 5.24 -26.48
C ALA A 414 12.29 6.67 -27.00
N ASP A 415 13.27 7.49 -26.69
CA ASP A 415 13.44 8.80 -27.32
C ASP A 415 14.07 8.62 -28.72
N ARG A 416 13.69 9.45 -29.69
CA ARG A 416 14.28 9.43 -31.03
C ARG A 416 15.61 10.17 -31.13
N GLU A 417 15.97 11.00 -30.14
CA GLU A 417 17.22 11.76 -30.12
C GLU A 417 18.42 10.99 -29.56
#